data_3317d144db8c795510f4e881820f9b6b
#
_entry.id   3317d144db8c795510f4e881820f9b6b
#
_cell.length_a   1.000
_cell.length_b   1.000
_cell.length_c   1.000
_cell.angle_alpha   90.00
_cell.angle_beta   90.00
_cell.angle_gamma   90.00
#
_symmetry.space_group_name_H-M   'P 1'
#
loop_
_entity.id
_entity.type
_entity.pdbx_description
1 polymer ?
#
loop_
_entity_poly.entity_id
_entity_poly.type
_entity_poly.pdbx_seq_one_letter_code
_entity_poly.pdbx_strand_id
1 'polypeptide(L)'
;MYLISASGKVIWKKQLNGKVRGKIQQVDLYKNGKLQLAFCTNNQFLIIDRNGEEVKPFNKKFDSGNLNPLAVFDYENNKDYRFLVTQGRKVFMYNTKGEIVEGFSYKEADKPIIKSPKHFKISKKDYLVFLLEDNTVAIRHRAGQERLKVNRKIDFSDNEIFLYKNKFSITDKKGVLHQIDTKGKLSATNFNLGKEHGMFATSKTLALMNENILSIKGKKVELDLGIYTAPKIFYINDKIYVSVTDIQNQKIYLFDSQAKSIANFPVYGNSIIDMVDMDGDKKLELVAKDQENSLITYKIH
;
A
#
# COMPACT_ATOMS: atom_id res chain seq x y z
N MET A 1 -3.62 -7.17 18.30
CA MET A 1 -2.42 -6.50 17.76
C MET A 1 -1.27 -6.72 18.73
N TYR A 2 -0.06 -6.96 18.23
CA TYR A 2 1.15 -7.15 19.05
C TYR A 2 2.24 -6.21 18.56
N LEU A 3 3.03 -5.66 19.49
CA LEU A 3 4.32 -5.08 19.17
C LEU A 3 5.40 -6.07 19.63
N ILE A 4 6.27 -6.44 18.69
CA ILE A 4 7.33 -7.41 18.91
C ILE A 4 8.67 -6.72 18.64
N SER A 5 9.66 -6.91 19.52
CA SER A 5 11.01 -6.38 19.33
C SER A 5 11.76 -7.13 18.22
N ALA A 6 12.89 -6.58 17.76
CA ALA A 6 13.79 -7.26 16.83
C ALA A 6 14.33 -8.62 17.37
N SER A 7 14.37 -8.78 18.70
CA SER A 7 14.73 -10.05 19.35
C SER A 7 13.57 -11.04 19.52
N GLY A 8 12.40 -10.76 18.95
CA GLY A 8 11.22 -11.62 19.03
C GLY A 8 10.40 -11.50 20.33
N LYS A 9 10.78 -10.59 21.24
CA LYS A 9 10.04 -10.42 22.51
C LYS A 9 8.79 -9.59 22.30
N VAL A 10 7.63 -10.06 22.80
CA VAL A 10 6.39 -9.27 22.84
C VAL A 10 6.56 -8.12 23.82
N ILE A 11 6.51 -6.87 23.31
CA ILE A 11 6.59 -5.66 24.13
C ILE A 11 5.23 -5.35 24.73
N TRP A 12 4.18 -5.38 23.91
CA TRP A 12 2.80 -5.27 24.37
C TRP A 12 1.83 -5.98 23.46
N LYS A 13 0.65 -6.24 23.99
CA LYS A 13 -0.51 -6.79 23.30
C LYS A 13 -1.72 -5.87 23.52
N LYS A 14 -2.45 -5.55 22.45
CA LYS A 14 -3.68 -4.75 22.50
C LYS A 14 -4.81 -5.45 21.79
N GLN A 15 -5.95 -5.62 22.48
CA GLN A 15 -7.19 -6.05 21.87
C GLN A 15 -7.81 -4.89 21.10
N LEU A 16 -8.14 -5.10 19.83
CA LEU A 16 -8.82 -4.13 18.98
C LEU A 16 -10.28 -4.52 18.77
N ASN A 17 -11.14 -3.53 18.57
CA ASN A 17 -12.52 -3.74 18.17
C ASN A 17 -12.60 -4.00 16.66
N GLY A 18 -12.22 -5.22 16.25
CA GLY A 18 -12.22 -5.65 14.86
C GLY A 18 -10.83 -5.73 14.23
N LYS A 19 -10.77 -6.31 13.03
CA LYS A 19 -9.54 -6.50 12.27
C LYS A 19 -9.03 -5.18 11.72
N VAL A 20 -7.72 -5.00 11.70
CA VAL A 20 -7.06 -3.90 11.00
C VAL A 20 -7.35 -4.00 9.50
N ARG A 21 -7.75 -2.87 8.92
CA ARG A 21 -8.06 -2.75 7.49
C ARG A 21 -6.82 -2.25 6.74
N GLY A 22 -6.26 -3.12 5.92
CA GLY A 22 -5.08 -2.81 5.11
C GLY A 22 -3.80 -2.59 5.92
N LYS A 23 -2.95 -1.71 5.43
CA LYS A 23 -1.62 -1.45 5.99
C LYS A 23 -1.70 -0.51 7.20
N ILE A 24 -0.93 -0.81 8.25
CA ILE A 24 -0.66 0.11 9.35
C ILE A 24 0.35 1.16 8.84
N GLN A 25 0.02 2.45 9.03
CA GLN A 25 0.86 3.58 8.64
C GLN A 25 1.66 4.07 9.83
N GLN A 26 2.97 4.22 9.67
CA GLN A 26 3.82 4.87 10.67
C GLN A 26 3.79 6.38 10.46
N VAL A 27 3.58 7.13 11.54
CA VAL A 27 3.56 8.59 11.54
C VAL A 27 4.36 9.14 12.72
N ASP A 28 4.96 10.30 12.57
CA ASP A 28 5.66 11.02 13.63
C ASP A 28 4.89 12.33 13.94
N LEU A 29 3.76 12.16 14.64
CA LEU A 29 2.85 13.29 14.96
C LEU A 29 3.52 14.40 15.77
N TYR A 30 4.45 14.01 16.64
CA TYR A 30 5.11 14.93 17.56
C TYR A 30 6.43 15.46 17.02
N LYS A 31 6.83 15.04 15.80
CA LYS A 31 8.07 15.47 15.12
C LYS A 31 9.33 15.25 15.96
N ASN A 32 9.34 14.18 16.76
CA ASN A 32 10.40 13.86 17.70
C ASN A 32 11.07 12.50 17.44
N GLY A 33 10.79 11.88 16.27
CA GLY A 33 11.33 10.60 15.87
C GLY A 33 10.65 9.38 16.54
N LYS A 34 9.75 9.59 17.48
CA LYS A 34 8.99 8.51 18.13
C LYS A 34 7.72 8.26 17.33
N LEU A 35 7.67 7.13 16.62
CA LEU A 35 6.60 6.82 15.68
C LEU A 35 5.32 6.36 16.40
N GLN A 36 4.19 6.70 15.82
CA GLN A 36 2.87 6.19 16.13
C GLN A 36 2.35 5.33 14.98
N LEU A 37 1.41 4.46 15.28
CA LEU A 37 0.79 3.51 14.35
C LEU A 37 -0.64 3.96 14.04
N ALA A 38 -0.88 4.42 12.82
CA ALA A 38 -2.17 4.91 12.36
C ALA A 38 -2.84 3.89 11.44
N PHE A 39 -4.11 3.54 11.70
CA PHE A 39 -4.86 2.56 10.92
C PHE A 39 -6.36 2.69 11.11
N CYS A 40 -7.13 2.06 10.23
CA CYS A 40 -8.56 1.82 10.42
C CYS A 40 -8.81 0.36 10.80
N THR A 41 -9.84 0.14 11.62
CA THR A 41 -10.57 -1.13 11.71
C THR A 41 -11.82 -1.04 10.84
N ASN A 42 -12.75 -1.97 10.99
CA ASN A 42 -14.01 -1.89 10.23
C ASN A 42 -14.82 -0.61 10.53
N ASN A 43 -14.76 -0.09 11.76
CA ASN A 43 -15.58 1.02 12.22
C ASN A 43 -14.84 2.06 13.05
N GLN A 44 -13.51 2.01 13.14
CA GLN A 44 -12.72 2.96 13.89
C GLN A 44 -11.50 3.44 13.10
N PHE A 45 -11.16 4.72 13.24
CA PHE A 45 -9.85 5.27 12.92
C PHE A 45 -9.08 5.45 14.22
N LEU A 46 -7.91 4.85 14.32
CA LEU A 46 -7.07 4.81 15.51
C LEU A 46 -5.65 5.26 15.19
N ILE A 47 -5.05 5.97 16.15
CA ILE A 47 -3.61 6.12 16.24
C ILE A 47 -3.16 5.62 17.62
N ILE A 48 -2.15 4.74 17.63
CA ILE A 48 -1.60 4.12 18.84
C ILE A 48 -0.13 4.51 18.94
N ASP A 49 0.32 4.88 20.12
CA ASP A 49 1.72 5.19 20.35
C ASP A 49 2.59 3.92 20.49
N ARG A 50 3.88 4.11 20.67
CA ARG A 50 4.84 2.99 20.83
C ARG A 50 4.62 2.15 22.11
N ASN A 51 3.87 2.65 23.10
CA ASN A 51 3.55 1.94 24.34
C ASN A 51 2.21 1.18 24.23
N GLY A 52 1.50 1.28 23.09
CA GLY A 52 0.20 0.66 22.89
C GLY A 52 -0.98 1.54 23.33
N GLU A 53 -0.72 2.79 23.73
CA GLU A 53 -1.76 3.70 24.19
C GLU A 53 -2.37 4.50 23.04
N GLU A 54 -3.67 4.76 23.14
CA GLU A 54 -4.41 5.51 22.12
C GLU A 54 -4.05 7.00 22.17
N VAL A 55 -3.65 7.54 21.02
CA VAL A 55 -3.35 8.96 20.87
C VAL A 55 -4.65 9.74 20.69
N LYS A 56 -5.05 10.53 21.67
CA LYS A 56 -6.21 11.42 21.56
C LYS A 56 -5.93 12.58 20.59
N PRO A 57 -6.94 13.03 19.81
CA PRO A 57 -8.31 12.56 19.72
C PRO A 57 -8.58 11.56 18.56
N PHE A 58 -7.65 10.68 18.23
CA PHE A 58 -7.71 9.80 17.06
C PHE A 58 -8.47 8.48 17.25
N ASN A 59 -9.16 8.28 18.37
CA ASN A 59 -10.11 7.19 18.50
C ASN A 59 -11.48 7.63 17.94
N LYS A 60 -11.59 7.67 16.60
CA LYS A 60 -12.81 8.08 15.89
C LYS A 60 -13.67 6.89 15.56
N LYS A 61 -14.93 6.88 16.01
CA LYS A 61 -15.91 5.81 15.71
C LYS A 61 -16.80 6.22 14.54
N PHE A 62 -17.20 5.23 13.75
CA PHE A 62 -18.07 5.37 12.58
C PHE A 62 -19.19 4.33 12.63
N ASP A 63 -20.44 4.79 12.71
CA ASP A 63 -21.58 3.93 13.07
C ASP A 63 -21.88 2.84 12.05
N SER A 64 -21.72 3.08 10.76
CA SER A 64 -22.07 2.12 9.70
C SER A 64 -20.98 1.08 9.40
N GLY A 65 -19.81 1.15 10.04
CA GLY A 65 -18.67 0.28 9.71
C GLY A 65 -18.17 0.44 8.26
N ASN A 66 -17.55 -0.61 7.72
CA ASN A 66 -17.09 -0.68 6.31
C ASN A 66 -16.12 0.44 5.90
N LEU A 67 -15.24 0.83 6.80
CA LEU A 67 -14.16 1.75 6.45
C LEU A 67 -13.19 1.08 5.47
N ASN A 68 -12.72 1.87 4.50
CA ASN A 68 -11.56 1.47 3.71
C ASN A 68 -10.27 1.54 4.54
N PRO A 69 -9.18 0.92 4.09
CA PRO A 69 -7.87 1.12 4.69
C PRO A 69 -7.51 2.61 4.76
N LEU A 70 -6.90 3.03 5.87
CA LEU A 70 -6.49 4.42 6.08
C LEU A 70 -5.50 4.88 5.01
N ALA A 71 -5.74 6.06 4.45
CA ALA A 71 -4.74 6.77 3.66
C ALA A 71 -4.11 7.90 4.48
N VAL A 72 -2.78 7.99 4.45
CA VAL A 72 -2.01 9.02 5.14
C VAL A 72 -1.17 9.77 4.11
N PHE A 73 -1.27 11.09 4.10
CA PHE A 73 -0.54 11.96 3.18
C PHE A 73 0.32 12.95 3.94
N ASP A 74 1.55 13.13 3.48
CA ASP A 74 2.46 14.19 3.91
C ASP A 74 2.88 14.97 2.66
N TYR A 75 2.14 16.01 2.33
CA TYR A 75 2.29 16.73 1.06
C TYR A 75 3.65 17.38 0.88
N GLU A 76 4.24 17.86 1.98
CA GLU A 76 5.49 18.62 1.95
C GLU A 76 6.66 17.90 2.64
N ASN A 77 6.47 16.64 3.03
CA ASN A 77 7.44 15.84 3.80
C ASN A 77 7.90 16.52 5.10
N ASN A 78 6.99 17.24 5.74
CA ASN A 78 7.26 18.00 6.97
C ASN A 78 6.51 17.45 8.18
N LYS A 79 5.90 16.25 8.04
CA LYS A 79 5.11 15.57 9.06
C LYS A 79 3.80 16.32 9.43
N ASP A 80 3.31 17.19 8.54
CA ASP A 80 1.97 17.76 8.61
C ASP A 80 0.98 16.85 7.91
N TYR A 81 0.73 15.71 8.54
CA TYR A 81 -0.07 14.63 7.95
C TYR A 81 -1.52 15.03 7.70
N ARG A 82 -2.08 14.41 6.67
CA ARG A 82 -3.52 14.34 6.40
C ARG A 82 -3.95 12.89 6.48
N PHE A 83 -4.91 12.61 7.32
CA PHE A 83 -5.50 11.29 7.50
C PHE A 83 -6.81 11.26 6.75
N LEU A 84 -6.88 10.45 5.70
CA LEU A 84 -8.07 10.34 4.88
C LEU A 84 -8.78 9.02 5.18
N VAL A 85 -9.96 9.13 5.80
CA VAL A 85 -10.86 8.01 6.10
C VAL A 85 -12.00 8.05 5.09
N THR A 86 -12.34 6.91 4.50
CA THR A 86 -13.46 6.79 3.57
C THR A 86 -14.42 5.69 3.99
N GLN A 87 -15.73 5.96 3.83
CA GLN A 87 -16.83 5.07 4.18
C GLN A 87 -17.92 5.15 3.12
N GLY A 88 -18.06 4.13 2.29
CA GLY A 88 -18.96 4.20 1.14
C GLY A 88 -18.58 5.40 0.26
N ARG A 89 -19.50 6.36 0.13
CA ARG A 89 -19.28 7.62 -0.61
C ARG A 89 -18.61 8.71 0.22
N LYS A 90 -18.67 8.63 1.56
CA LYS A 90 -18.21 9.68 2.48
C LYS A 90 -16.68 9.74 2.56
N VAL A 91 -16.16 10.95 2.63
CA VAL A 91 -14.73 11.25 2.70
C VAL A 91 -14.47 12.19 3.87
N PHE A 92 -13.64 11.76 4.81
CA PHE A 92 -13.27 12.52 6.00
C PHE A 92 -11.77 12.76 5.99
N MET A 93 -11.35 14.01 5.88
CA MET A 93 -9.94 14.37 5.96
C MET A 93 -9.66 15.03 7.32
N TYR A 94 -8.75 14.42 8.08
CA TYR A 94 -8.33 14.94 9.38
C TYR A 94 -6.90 15.49 9.30
N ASN A 95 -6.63 16.54 10.08
CA ASN A 95 -5.29 17.09 10.28
C ASN A 95 -4.55 16.37 11.43
N THR A 96 -3.33 16.81 11.75
CA THR A 96 -2.51 16.26 12.85
C THR A 96 -3.07 16.50 14.26
N LYS A 97 -4.08 17.36 14.41
CA LYS A 97 -4.82 17.57 15.65
C LYS A 97 -6.08 16.71 15.76
N GLY A 98 -6.38 15.90 14.71
CA GLY A 98 -7.60 15.08 14.64
C GLY A 98 -8.87 15.91 14.33
N GLU A 99 -8.72 17.11 13.81
CA GLU A 99 -9.81 17.98 13.37
C GLU A 99 -10.09 17.77 11.88
N ILE A 100 -11.34 17.95 11.45
CA ILE A 100 -11.70 17.94 10.02
C ILE A 100 -11.02 19.13 9.33
N VAL A 101 -10.41 18.86 8.17
CA VAL A 101 -9.80 19.90 7.34
C VAL A 101 -10.91 20.70 6.63
N GLU A 102 -11.23 21.90 7.12
CA GLU A 102 -12.33 22.73 6.64
C GLU A 102 -12.22 23.07 5.14
N GLY A 103 -11.03 23.39 4.65
CA GLY A 103 -10.79 23.72 3.23
C GLY A 103 -10.83 22.55 2.26
N PHE A 104 -11.08 21.32 2.75
CA PHE A 104 -11.20 20.14 1.87
C PHE A 104 -12.63 19.99 1.36
N SER A 105 -12.84 20.19 0.06
CA SER A 105 -14.17 20.26 -0.56
C SER A 105 -14.78 18.92 -0.99
N TYR A 106 -13.96 17.86 -1.19
CA TYR A 106 -14.45 16.53 -1.65
C TYR A 106 -14.89 15.69 -0.45
N LYS A 107 -16.06 16.04 0.12
CA LYS A 107 -16.64 15.37 1.29
C LYS A 107 -17.45 14.13 0.95
N GLU A 108 -17.86 14.01 -0.30
CA GLU A 108 -18.63 12.89 -0.82
C GLU A 108 -18.26 12.59 -2.26
N ALA A 109 -18.11 11.30 -2.59
CA ALA A 109 -17.88 10.81 -3.93
C ALA A 109 -19.20 10.51 -4.66
N ASP A 110 -19.20 10.52 -5.99
CA ASP A 110 -20.39 10.21 -6.79
C ASP A 110 -20.87 8.77 -6.62
N LYS A 111 -19.93 7.85 -6.37
CA LYS A 111 -20.14 6.41 -6.11
C LYS A 111 -19.28 5.94 -4.94
N PRO A 112 -19.60 4.79 -4.32
CA PRO A 112 -18.76 4.22 -3.24
C PRO A 112 -17.30 4.11 -3.64
N ILE A 113 -16.42 4.45 -2.70
CA ILE A 113 -14.97 4.32 -2.85
C ILE A 113 -14.58 2.89 -2.45
N ILE A 114 -13.90 2.17 -3.35
CA ILE A 114 -13.66 0.73 -3.18
C ILE A 114 -12.28 0.38 -2.64
N LYS A 115 -11.33 1.32 -2.64
CA LYS A 115 -9.96 1.12 -2.13
C LYS A 115 -9.48 2.34 -1.37
N SER A 116 -8.39 2.17 -0.61
CA SER A 116 -7.70 3.28 0.04
C SER A 116 -7.28 4.33 -1.01
N PRO A 117 -7.68 5.60 -0.86
CA PRO A 117 -7.22 6.66 -1.75
C PRO A 117 -5.71 6.81 -1.74
N LYS A 118 -5.14 7.21 -2.87
CA LYS A 118 -3.69 7.41 -3.02
C LYS A 118 -3.37 8.88 -3.27
N HIS A 119 -2.25 9.32 -2.71
CA HIS A 119 -1.64 10.59 -3.03
C HIS A 119 -0.41 10.39 -3.92
N PHE A 120 -0.35 11.14 -5.00
CA PHE A 120 0.82 11.19 -5.88
C PHE A 120 1.24 12.63 -6.10
N LYS A 121 2.55 12.88 -6.16
CA LYS A 121 3.15 14.18 -6.50
C LYS A 121 3.87 14.07 -7.84
N ILE A 122 3.44 14.87 -8.83
CA ILE A 122 4.03 14.91 -10.17
C ILE A 122 4.32 16.37 -10.49
N SER A 123 5.58 16.71 -10.80
CA SER A 123 6.00 18.08 -11.15
C SER A 123 5.47 19.13 -10.16
N LYS A 124 5.66 18.89 -8.86
CA LYS A 124 5.22 19.74 -7.73
C LYS A 124 3.69 19.87 -7.58
N LYS A 125 2.90 19.10 -8.31
CA LYS A 125 1.43 19.09 -8.21
C LYS A 125 0.96 17.84 -7.49
N ASP A 126 0.00 18.01 -6.56
CA ASP A 126 -0.59 16.92 -5.78
C ASP A 126 -1.82 16.37 -6.51
N TYR A 127 -1.97 15.06 -6.48
CA TYR A 127 -3.08 14.32 -7.05
C TYR A 127 -3.59 13.32 -6.02
N LEU A 128 -4.84 13.50 -5.59
CA LEU A 128 -5.55 12.52 -4.77
C LEU A 128 -6.39 11.66 -5.69
N VAL A 129 -6.14 10.36 -5.69
CA VAL A 129 -6.79 9.42 -6.61
C VAL A 129 -7.70 8.48 -5.85
N PHE A 130 -8.96 8.42 -6.28
CA PHE A 130 -10.02 7.59 -5.73
C PHE A 130 -10.52 6.63 -6.81
N LEU A 131 -10.66 5.36 -6.47
CA LEU A 131 -11.27 4.34 -7.32
C LEU A 131 -12.70 4.11 -6.85
N LEU A 132 -13.66 4.24 -7.77
CA LEU A 132 -15.07 4.17 -7.46
C LEU A 132 -15.70 2.85 -7.97
N GLU A 133 -16.75 2.41 -7.29
CA GLU A 133 -17.43 1.13 -7.54
C GLU A 133 -17.97 1.00 -8.97
N ASP A 134 -18.33 2.12 -9.60
CA ASP A 134 -18.80 2.15 -10.98
C ASP A 134 -17.69 2.14 -12.04
N ASN A 135 -16.46 1.78 -11.63
CA ASN A 135 -15.27 1.70 -12.47
C ASN A 135 -14.72 3.06 -12.95
N THR A 136 -15.12 4.16 -12.31
CA THR A 136 -14.56 5.48 -12.58
C THR A 136 -13.40 5.82 -11.66
N VAL A 137 -12.50 6.70 -12.12
CA VAL A 137 -11.37 7.24 -11.36
C VAL A 137 -11.61 8.71 -11.10
N ALA A 138 -11.75 9.10 -9.84
CA ALA A 138 -11.82 10.52 -9.47
C ALA A 138 -10.42 11.00 -9.06
N ILE A 139 -9.92 12.05 -9.73
CA ILE A 139 -8.62 12.64 -9.47
C ILE A 139 -8.82 14.07 -8.98
N ARG A 140 -8.41 14.33 -7.74
CA ARG A 140 -8.69 15.58 -7.04
C ARG A 140 -7.41 16.33 -6.66
N HIS A 141 -7.53 17.63 -6.44
CA HIS A 141 -6.54 18.47 -5.77
C HIS A 141 -6.42 18.08 -4.29
N ARG A 142 -5.32 18.47 -3.63
CA ARG A 142 -5.18 18.34 -2.18
C ARG A 142 -6.25 19.08 -1.37
N ALA A 143 -6.93 20.07 -1.98
CA ALA A 143 -8.07 20.79 -1.40
C ALA A 143 -9.43 20.19 -1.85
N GLY A 144 -9.46 19.10 -2.62
CA GLY A 144 -10.66 18.35 -2.96
C GLY A 144 -11.31 18.68 -4.30
N GLN A 145 -11.01 19.83 -4.92
CA GLN A 145 -11.57 20.16 -6.25
C GLN A 145 -11.12 19.17 -7.31
N GLU A 146 -11.90 19.02 -8.37
CA GLU A 146 -11.51 18.21 -9.53
C GLU A 146 -10.18 18.71 -10.11
N ARG A 147 -9.22 17.79 -10.27
CA ARG A 147 -7.95 18.09 -10.90
C ARG A 147 -7.89 17.61 -12.34
N LEU A 148 -8.40 16.43 -12.58
CA LEU A 148 -8.43 15.80 -13.89
C LEU A 148 -9.77 15.12 -14.10
N LYS A 149 -10.36 15.32 -15.27
CA LYS A 149 -11.52 14.58 -15.72
C LYS A 149 -11.06 13.33 -16.47
N VAL A 150 -11.50 12.17 -16.01
CA VAL A 150 -11.23 10.88 -16.67
C VAL A 150 -12.53 10.36 -17.24
N ASN A 151 -12.67 10.40 -18.58
CA ASN A 151 -13.95 10.13 -19.26
C ASN A 151 -14.18 8.64 -19.58
N ARG A 152 -13.30 7.74 -19.15
CA ARG A 152 -13.41 6.31 -19.44
C ARG A 152 -13.42 5.50 -18.15
N LYS A 153 -14.22 4.44 -18.15
CA LYS A 153 -14.29 3.44 -17.08
C LYS A 153 -13.21 2.39 -17.28
N ILE A 154 -12.69 1.88 -16.15
CA ILE A 154 -11.71 0.80 -16.10
C ILE A 154 -12.26 -0.28 -15.16
N ASP A 155 -12.51 -1.49 -15.66
CA ASP A 155 -12.96 -2.61 -14.83
C ASP A 155 -11.80 -3.12 -13.96
N PHE A 156 -11.58 -2.43 -12.84
CA PHE A 156 -10.40 -2.60 -12.00
C PHE A 156 -10.18 -4.04 -11.57
N SER A 157 -8.93 -4.51 -11.69
CA SER A 157 -8.46 -5.72 -11.02
C SER A 157 -8.36 -5.50 -9.49
N ASP A 158 -7.94 -6.53 -8.77
CA ASP A 158 -7.66 -6.43 -7.33
C ASP A 158 -6.38 -5.63 -7.00
N ASN A 159 -5.59 -5.30 -7.99
CA ASN A 159 -4.38 -4.52 -7.82
C ASN A 159 -4.66 -3.07 -7.39
N GLU A 160 -3.71 -2.48 -6.69
CA GLU A 160 -3.72 -1.06 -6.34
C GLU A 160 -3.40 -0.18 -7.56
N ILE A 161 -3.74 1.12 -7.46
CA ILE A 161 -3.25 2.10 -8.41
C ILE A 161 -1.88 2.63 -7.99
N PHE A 162 -0.97 2.76 -8.94
CA PHE A 162 0.42 3.19 -8.73
C PHE A 162 0.78 4.36 -9.63
N LEU A 163 1.84 5.08 -9.27
CA LEU A 163 2.49 6.02 -10.16
C LEU A 163 3.63 5.30 -10.91
N TYR A 164 3.51 5.16 -12.23
CA TYR A 164 4.55 4.59 -13.08
C TYR A 164 4.79 5.48 -14.29
N LYS A 165 6.04 5.91 -14.50
CA LYS A 165 6.44 6.83 -15.59
C LYS A 165 5.54 8.08 -15.66
N ASN A 166 5.30 8.70 -14.50
CA ASN A 166 4.45 9.87 -14.32
C ASN A 166 2.99 9.68 -14.80
N LYS A 167 2.48 8.46 -14.81
CA LYS A 167 1.09 8.11 -15.13
C LYS A 167 0.47 7.31 -14.00
N PHE A 168 -0.80 7.56 -13.72
CA PHE A 168 -1.60 6.76 -12.77
C PHE A 168 -1.90 5.44 -13.44
N SER A 169 -1.37 4.35 -12.90
CA SER A 169 -1.29 3.05 -13.56
C SER A 169 -2.03 1.99 -12.74
N ILE A 170 -2.94 1.28 -13.36
CA ILE A 170 -3.71 0.18 -12.77
C ILE A 170 -4.02 -0.85 -13.85
N THR A 171 -4.13 -2.12 -13.47
CA THR A 171 -4.59 -3.17 -14.38
C THR A 171 -6.10 -3.37 -14.26
N ASP A 172 -6.73 -3.81 -15.33
CA ASP A 172 -8.12 -4.27 -15.32
C ASP A 172 -8.20 -5.80 -15.08
N LYS A 173 -9.43 -6.32 -14.96
CA LYS A 173 -9.70 -7.75 -14.78
C LYS A 173 -9.28 -8.63 -15.95
N LYS A 174 -9.00 -8.04 -17.11
CA LYS A 174 -8.49 -8.72 -18.31
C LYS A 174 -6.97 -8.67 -18.41
N GLY A 175 -6.29 -8.11 -17.38
CA GLY A 175 -4.84 -8.01 -17.35
C GLY A 175 -4.25 -6.89 -18.22
N VAL A 176 -5.06 -5.96 -18.68
CA VAL A 176 -4.60 -4.80 -19.45
C VAL A 176 -4.14 -3.71 -18.50
N LEU A 177 -2.94 -3.19 -18.70
CA LEU A 177 -2.43 -2.03 -17.96
C LEU A 177 -3.03 -0.74 -18.54
N HIS A 178 -3.83 -0.05 -17.75
CA HIS A 178 -4.36 1.27 -18.03
C HIS A 178 -3.51 2.35 -17.38
N GLN A 179 -3.21 3.40 -18.11
CA GLN A 179 -2.41 4.52 -17.65
C GLN A 179 -3.08 5.85 -17.97
N ILE A 180 -3.34 6.65 -16.94
CA ILE A 180 -3.91 7.99 -17.04
C ILE A 180 -2.76 9.00 -16.91
N ASP A 181 -2.58 9.89 -17.87
CA ASP A 181 -1.58 10.94 -17.81
C ASP A 181 -2.08 12.18 -17.03
N THR A 182 -1.21 13.18 -16.88
CA THR A 182 -1.51 14.44 -16.17
C THR A 182 -2.47 15.38 -16.91
N LYS A 183 -2.96 14.97 -18.09
CA LYS A 183 -4.01 15.66 -18.85
C LYS A 183 -5.34 14.88 -18.81
N GLY A 184 -5.39 13.74 -18.11
CA GLY A 184 -6.56 12.87 -18.04
C GLY A 184 -6.72 11.90 -19.21
N LYS A 185 -5.75 11.86 -20.15
CA LYS A 185 -5.77 10.95 -21.30
C LYS A 185 -5.44 9.52 -20.83
N LEU A 186 -6.30 8.58 -21.19
CA LEU A 186 -6.11 7.16 -20.94
C LEU A 186 -5.37 6.49 -22.10
N SER A 187 -4.36 5.70 -21.78
CA SER A 187 -3.70 4.74 -22.68
C SER A 187 -3.75 3.34 -22.07
N ALA A 188 -3.70 2.31 -22.90
CA ALA A 188 -3.74 0.92 -22.48
C ALA A 188 -2.64 0.13 -23.15
N THR A 189 -2.05 -0.83 -22.40
CA THR A 189 -1.05 -1.77 -22.89
C THR A 189 -1.45 -3.18 -22.45
N ASN A 190 -1.63 -4.07 -23.40
CA ASN A 190 -1.93 -5.46 -23.10
C ASN A 190 -0.61 -6.24 -22.88
N PHE A 191 -0.47 -6.82 -21.67
CA PHE A 191 0.63 -7.69 -21.32
C PHE A 191 0.25 -9.18 -21.38
N ASN A 192 -0.97 -9.50 -21.83
CA ASN A 192 -1.53 -10.85 -21.86
C ASN A 192 -1.50 -11.53 -20.49
N LEU A 193 -1.87 -10.77 -19.45
CA LEU A 193 -1.96 -11.29 -18.09
C LEU A 193 -3.28 -12.03 -17.90
N GLY A 194 -3.25 -13.11 -17.12
CA GLY A 194 -4.45 -13.81 -16.67
C GLY A 194 -5.29 -12.97 -15.69
N LYS A 195 -6.44 -13.49 -15.30
CA LYS A 195 -7.35 -12.80 -14.37
C LYS A 195 -6.70 -12.59 -13.00
N GLU A 196 -6.03 -13.62 -12.51
CA GLU A 196 -5.38 -13.64 -11.18
C GLU A 196 -3.91 -13.15 -11.30
N HIS A 197 -3.71 -11.91 -11.71
CA HIS A 197 -2.37 -11.34 -11.85
C HIS A 197 -2.09 -10.33 -10.73
N GLY A 198 -0.83 -10.23 -10.35
CA GLY A 198 -0.33 -9.24 -9.40
C GLY A 198 0.44 -8.11 -10.09
N MET A 199 0.28 -6.88 -9.59
CA MET A 199 1.03 -5.72 -10.05
C MET A 199 1.56 -4.92 -8.86
N PHE A 200 2.80 -4.46 -8.97
CA PHE A 200 3.35 -3.39 -8.15
C PHE A 200 4.19 -2.46 -9.02
N ALA A 201 4.10 -1.16 -8.77
CA ALA A 201 4.96 -0.23 -9.48
C ALA A 201 5.47 0.89 -8.58
N THR A 202 6.67 1.35 -8.91
CA THR A 202 7.24 2.63 -8.48
C THR A 202 7.29 3.58 -9.68
N SER A 203 7.80 4.79 -9.49
CA SER A 203 7.94 5.74 -10.60
C SER A 203 8.76 5.21 -11.80
N LYS A 204 9.68 4.27 -11.56
CA LYS A 204 10.62 3.74 -12.56
C LYS A 204 10.57 2.24 -12.78
N THR A 205 9.98 1.49 -11.86
CA THR A 205 9.97 0.02 -11.88
C THR A 205 8.55 -0.49 -11.91
N LEU A 206 8.26 -1.37 -12.86
CA LEU A 206 7.02 -2.16 -12.93
C LEU A 206 7.37 -3.62 -12.69
N ALA A 207 6.68 -4.25 -11.76
CA ALA A 207 6.71 -5.67 -11.52
C ALA A 207 5.31 -6.26 -11.71
N LEU A 208 5.25 -7.35 -12.47
CA LEU A 208 4.02 -8.08 -12.78
C LEU A 208 4.22 -9.55 -12.43
N MET A 209 3.26 -10.15 -11.76
CA MET A 209 3.19 -11.59 -11.52
C MET A 209 2.00 -12.15 -12.28
N ASN A 210 2.22 -13.13 -13.12
CA ASN A 210 1.19 -13.79 -13.90
C ASN A 210 1.43 -15.29 -13.87
N GLU A 211 0.53 -16.03 -13.21
CA GLU A 211 0.74 -17.45 -12.91
C GLU A 211 2.09 -17.66 -12.19
N ASN A 212 3.04 -18.37 -12.82
CA ASN A 212 4.39 -18.60 -12.31
C ASN A 212 5.46 -17.70 -12.98
N ILE A 213 5.05 -16.70 -13.76
CA ILE A 213 5.99 -15.80 -14.46
C ILE A 213 6.04 -14.45 -13.74
N LEU A 214 7.19 -14.14 -13.16
CA LEU A 214 7.50 -12.81 -12.63
C LEU A 214 8.20 -11.97 -13.69
N SER A 215 7.65 -10.78 -13.98
CA SER A 215 8.27 -9.80 -14.88
C SER A 215 8.72 -8.56 -14.09
N ILE A 216 10.00 -8.22 -14.16
CA ILE A 216 10.59 -7.02 -13.53
C ILE A 216 11.21 -6.15 -14.63
N LYS A 217 10.68 -4.94 -14.83
CA LYS A 217 11.13 -4.04 -15.92
C LYS A 217 11.12 -4.73 -17.31
N GLY A 218 10.22 -5.67 -17.54
CA GLY A 218 10.10 -6.44 -18.78
C GLY A 218 10.99 -7.69 -18.85
N LYS A 219 11.92 -7.90 -17.94
CA LYS A 219 12.68 -9.16 -17.83
C LYS A 219 11.82 -10.20 -17.11
N LYS A 220 11.67 -11.37 -17.72
CA LYS A 220 10.84 -12.45 -17.19
C LYS A 220 11.69 -13.50 -16.49
N VAL A 221 11.16 -13.99 -15.38
CA VAL A 221 11.66 -15.15 -14.64
C VAL A 221 10.51 -16.12 -14.50
N GLU A 222 10.72 -17.36 -14.92
CA GLU A 222 9.80 -18.46 -14.67
C GLU A 222 10.15 -19.09 -13.33
N LEU A 223 9.14 -19.25 -12.48
CA LEU A 223 9.24 -19.84 -11.16
C LEU A 223 8.57 -21.22 -11.16
N ASP A 224 8.68 -21.96 -10.05
CA ASP A 224 7.93 -23.21 -9.87
C ASP A 224 6.42 -22.96 -10.03
N LEU A 225 5.66 -23.99 -10.37
CA LEU A 225 4.20 -23.89 -10.35
C LEU A 225 3.68 -23.69 -8.93
N GLY A 226 2.78 -22.71 -8.73
CA GLY A 226 2.27 -22.36 -7.42
C GLY A 226 1.23 -21.22 -7.43
N ILE A 227 0.83 -20.76 -6.25
CA ILE A 227 -0.08 -19.64 -6.06
C ILE A 227 0.70 -18.47 -5.48
N TYR A 228 0.89 -17.44 -6.28
CA TYR A 228 1.77 -16.33 -5.95
C TYR A 228 1.02 -15.10 -5.44
N THR A 229 1.61 -14.43 -4.45
CA THR A 229 1.18 -13.09 -4.04
C THR A 229 1.47 -12.08 -5.14
N ALA A 230 0.79 -10.93 -5.11
CA ALA A 230 1.25 -9.79 -5.89
C ALA A 230 2.71 -9.44 -5.53
N PRO A 231 3.53 -8.99 -6.49
CA PRO A 231 4.90 -8.59 -6.20
C PRO A 231 4.93 -7.41 -5.24
N LYS A 232 5.99 -7.29 -4.45
CA LYS A 232 6.27 -6.12 -3.62
C LYS A 232 7.67 -5.59 -3.94
N ILE A 233 7.77 -4.27 -4.16
CA ILE A 233 9.03 -3.62 -4.48
C ILE A 233 9.51 -2.85 -3.26
N PHE A 234 10.77 -3.03 -2.89
CA PHE A 234 11.48 -2.28 -1.86
C PHE A 234 12.60 -1.47 -2.51
N TYR A 235 12.77 -0.23 -2.04
CA TYR A 235 13.92 0.61 -2.39
C TYR A 235 14.65 0.94 -1.09
N ILE A 236 15.79 0.31 -0.89
CA ILE A 236 16.56 0.38 0.35
C ILE A 236 18.04 0.50 -0.01
N ASN A 237 18.74 1.48 0.55
CA ASN A 237 20.16 1.71 0.32
C ASN A 237 20.53 1.73 -1.17
N ASP A 238 19.78 2.50 -1.97
CA ASP A 238 19.92 2.66 -3.43
C ASP A 238 19.79 1.37 -4.25
N LYS A 239 19.29 0.29 -3.63
CA LYS A 239 19.00 -0.99 -4.29
C LYS A 239 17.49 -1.22 -4.38
N ILE A 240 17.09 -1.87 -5.47
CA ILE A 240 15.71 -2.32 -5.66
C ILE A 240 15.67 -3.82 -5.42
N TYR A 241 14.75 -4.23 -4.55
CA TYR A 241 14.41 -5.62 -4.32
C TYR A 241 12.96 -5.84 -4.71
N VAL A 242 12.69 -6.98 -5.32
CA VAL A 242 11.33 -7.40 -5.70
C VAL A 242 11.07 -8.77 -5.09
N SER A 243 10.04 -8.88 -4.28
CA SER A 243 9.64 -10.14 -3.68
C SER A 243 8.30 -10.63 -4.21
N VAL A 244 8.15 -11.93 -4.30
CA VAL A 244 6.88 -12.65 -4.42
C VAL A 244 6.93 -13.86 -3.49
N THR A 245 5.77 -14.26 -2.98
CA THR A 245 5.64 -15.46 -2.15
C THR A 245 4.70 -16.44 -2.83
N ASP A 246 5.17 -17.66 -3.05
CA ASP A 246 4.35 -18.80 -3.37
C ASP A 246 3.69 -19.28 -2.07
N ILE A 247 2.42 -18.97 -1.90
CA ILE A 247 1.67 -19.32 -0.68
C ILE A 247 1.27 -20.80 -0.65
N GLN A 248 1.25 -21.46 -1.79
CA GLN A 248 0.96 -22.88 -1.88
C GLN A 248 2.17 -23.73 -1.42
N ASN A 249 3.36 -23.42 -1.92
CA ASN A 249 4.58 -24.14 -1.60
C ASN A 249 5.41 -23.50 -0.48
N GLN A 250 4.90 -22.38 0.10
CA GLN A 250 5.50 -21.66 1.22
C GLN A 250 6.93 -21.20 0.94
N LYS A 251 7.16 -20.66 -0.27
CA LYS A 251 8.46 -20.18 -0.73
C LYS A 251 8.45 -18.69 -0.97
N ILE A 252 9.36 -17.96 -0.36
CA ILE A 252 9.59 -16.54 -0.61
C ILE A 252 10.74 -16.41 -1.58
N TYR A 253 10.50 -15.75 -2.69
CA TYR A 253 11.51 -15.39 -3.69
C TYR A 253 11.87 -13.91 -3.56
N LEU A 254 13.14 -13.59 -3.73
CA LEU A 254 13.66 -12.23 -3.71
C LEU A 254 14.61 -12.01 -4.90
N PHE A 255 14.37 -10.92 -5.62
CA PHE A 255 15.13 -10.56 -6.84
C PHE A 255 15.64 -9.13 -6.76
N ASP A 256 16.69 -8.85 -7.52
CA ASP A 256 17.15 -7.50 -7.78
C ASP A 256 16.37 -6.80 -8.92
N SER A 257 16.74 -5.58 -9.25
CA SER A 257 16.12 -4.81 -10.34
C SER A 257 16.37 -5.36 -11.74
N GLN A 258 17.27 -6.32 -11.89
CA GLN A 258 17.60 -7.00 -13.14
C GLN A 258 16.96 -8.37 -13.26
N ALA A 259 16.06 -8.69 -12.32
CA ALA A 259 15.41 -10.00 -12.20
C ALA A 259 16.38 -11.15 -11.89
N LYS A 260 17.53 -10.86 -11.28
CA LYS A 260 18.46 -11.85 -10.77
C LYS A 260 18.07 -12.22 -9.33
N SER A 261 17.98 -13.51 -9.03
CA SER A 261 17.71 -14.00 -7.67
C SER A 261 18.78 -13.53 -6.69
N ILE A 262 18.37 -13.09 -5.54
CA ILE A 262 19.25 -12.82 -4.41
C ILE A 262 19.76 -14.16 -3.86
N ALA A 263 21.01 -14.19 -3.44
CA ALA A 263 21.64 -15.42 -2.91
C ALA A 263 20.82 -16.00 -1.75
N ASN A 264 20.81 -17.31 -1.65
CA ASN A 264 20.10 -18.10 -0.63
C ASN A 264 18.57 -18.01 -0.68
N PHE A 265 17.97 -17.45 -1.75
CA PHE A 265 16.54 -17.54 -2.01
C PHE A 265 16.24 -18.62 -3.07
N PRO A 266 15.05 -19.26 -2.98
CA PRO A 266 13.93 -18.99 -2.08
C PRO A 266 14.16 -19.47 -0.64
N VAL A 267 13.51 -18.77 0.31
CA VAL A 267 13.42 -19.18 1.71
C VAL A 267 11.99 -19.53 2.08
N TYR A 268 11.79 -20.20 3.21
CA TYR A 268 10.47 -20.57 3.69
C TYR A 268 9.67 -19.37 4.20
N GLY A 269 8.36 -19.34 3.95
CA GLY A 269 7.41 -18.39 4.51
C GLY A 269 6.08 -18.34 3.74
N ASN A 270 5.05 -17.82 4.39
CA ASN A 270 3.65 -17.96 3.96
C ASN A 270 2.89 -16.63 3.94
N SER A 271 3.55 -15.54 3.57
CA SER A 271 2.88 -14.23 3.42
C SER A 271 3.68 -13.29 2.53
N ILE A 272 3.04 -12.19 2.14
CA ILE A 272 3.78 -11.01 1.68
C ILE A 272 4.75 -10.60 2.81
N ILE A 273 5.98 -10.31 2.44
CA ILE A 273 7.04 -9.93 3.38
C ILE A 273 7.06 -8.44 3.67
N ASP A 274 7.68 -8.07 4.77
CA ASP A 274 8.26 -6.73 4.95
C ASP A 274 9.78 -6.85 5.15
N MET A 275 10.52 -5.78 4.83
CA MET A 275 11.97 -5.80 4.82
C MET A 275 12.52 -4.45 5.30
N VAL A 276 13.40 -4.49 6.29
CA VAL A 276 14.01 -3.32 6.91
C VAL A 276 15.26 -3.76 7.71
N ASP A 277 16.14 -2.83 8.02
CA ASP A 277 17.16 -3.03 9.08
C ASP A 277 16.46 -2.89 10.44
N MET A 278 16.19 -4.02 11.12
CA MET A 278 15.40 -4.05 12.35
C MET A 278 16.22 -3.84 13.63
N ASP A 279 17.50 -4.17 13.58
CA ASP A 279 18.40 -4.12 14.77
C ASP A 279 19.42 -2.99 14.69
N GLY A 280 19.50 -2.26 13.57
CA GLY A 280 20.39 -1.11 13.37
C GLY A 280 21.81 -1.51 12.98
N ASP A 281 22.05 -2.75 12.55
CA ASP A 281 23.38 -3.25 12.19
C ASP A 281 23.73 -2.99 10.70
N LYS A 282 22.87 -2.28 9.98
CA LYS A 282 22.95 -1.93 8.55
C LYS A 282 22.77 -3.11 7.60
N LYS A 283 22.40 -4.28 8.08
CA LYS A 283 21.95 -5.39 7.25
C LYS A 283 20.43 -5.40 7.21
N LEU A 284 19.88 -6.05 6.20
CA LEU A 284 18.43 -6.10 6.04
C LEU A 284 17.90 -7.39 6.62
N GLU A 285 16.81 -7.29 7.37
CA GLU A 285 15.99 -8.41 7.76
C GLU A 285 14.68 -8.38 6.97
N LEU A 286 14.25 -9.57 6.60
CA LEU A 286 12.93 -9.82 6.04
C LEU A 286 12.08 -10.49 7.11
N VAL A 287 10.81 -10.07 7.22
CA VAL A 287 9.82 -10.68 8.11
C VAL A 287 8.69 -11.27 7.28
N ALA A 288 8.31 -12.49 7.60
CA ALA A 288 7.17 -13.18 7.02
C ALA A 288 6.33 -13.88 8.09
N LYS A 289 5.11 -14.23 7.72
CA LYS A 289 4.33 -15.19 8.50
C LYS A 289 4.92 -16.59 8.28
N ASP A 290 5.08 -17.30 9.37
CA ASP A 290 5.38 -18.72 9.42
C ASP A 290 4.05 -19.52 9.42
N GLN A 291 3.96 -20.54 10.23
CA GLN A 291 2.71 -21.25 10.50
C GLN A 291 1.73 -20.40 11.32
N GLU A 292 0.64 -20.99 11.79
CA GLU A 292 -0.36 -20.24 12.55
C GLU A 292 0.24 -19.50 13.74
N ASN A 293 0.00 -18.19 13.78
CA ASN A 293 0.37 -17.29 14.88
C ASN A 293 1.88 -17.12 15.16
N SER A 294 2.74 -17.46 14.21
CA SER A 294 4.17 -17.21 14.33
C SER A 294 4.73 -16.34 13.18
N LEU A 295 5.86 -15.73 13.45
CA LEU A 295 6.64 -14.94 12.49
C LEU A 295 8.01 -15.55 12.34
N ILE A 296 8.52 -15.51 11.12
CA ILE A 296 9.89 -15.90 10.81
C ILE A 296 10.65 -14.70 10.27
N THR A 297 11.90 -14.59 10.64
CA THR A 297 12.80 -13.53 10.17
C THR A 297 14.05 -14.13 9.55
N TYR A 298 14.51 -13.52 8.48
CA TYR A 298 15.76 -13.89 7.81
C TYR A 298 16.65 -12.66 7.66
N LYS A 299 17.92 -12.81 7.95
CA LYS A 299 18.94 -11.80 7.69
C LYS A 299 19.46 -11.97 6.25
N ILE A 300 19.48 -10.89 5.50
CA ILE A 300 19.94 -10.86 4.10
C ILE A 300 21.44 -10.48 4.11
N HIS A 301 22.28 -11.34 3.57
CA HIS A 301 23.73 -11.17 3.52
C HIS A 301 24.21 -10.70 2.16
#